data_1494a911947de1f9d1f3f0e5bd63b8c9
#
_entry.id   1494a911947de1f9d1f3f0e5bd63b8c9
#
_cell.length_a   1.000
_cell.length_b   1.000
_cell.length_c   1.000
_cell.angle_alpha   90.00
_cell.angle_beta   90.00
_cell.angle_gamma   90.00
#
_symmetry.space_group_name_H-M   'P 1'
#
loop_
_entity.id
_entity.type
_entity.pdbx_description
1 polymer ?
#
loop_
_entity_poly.entity_id
_entity_poly.type
_entity_poly.pdbx_seq_one_letter_code
_entity_poly.pdbx_strand_id
1 'polypeptide(L)'
;MNNPVFLSGLSKIYPKFDIFFVDLWGVIHNGIECYSDALKVLKNLKKTKKIILISNAPRPSSSVLKFLNQINFNKNFYHFLITSGDLTRYYLKNFSKNENFYHLGPDRDNSLFFNLTLKKTSLKNANFVICTGVNNNNDNLNKYFSILKKIKKRNLKIICANPDLIVHRGDRAEYCAGSIAKLYEKMGGSVEYFGKPYRNIYEYVFRILKKNSKKKIHKSKVLVIGDNLNTDISGANNFNVKNLFIAGGIHKPEWSKKNISLANFVIEKNKYFKINYFQNELIW
;
A
#
# COMPACT_ATOMS: atom_id res chain seq x y z
N MET A 1 15.75 -19.49 -9.27
CA MET A 1 15.71 -18.38 -8.28
C MET A 1 16.41 -18.84 -7.01
N ASN A 2 17.14 -17.96 -6.31
CA ASN A 2 17.72 -18.33 -5.01
C ASN A 2 16.60 -18.62 -4.01
N ASN A 3 16.82 -19.59 -3.12
CA ASN A 3 15.87 -19.89 -2.06
C ASN A 3 15.71 -18.69 -1.11
N PRO A 4 14.48 -18.40 -0.66
CA PRO A 4 14.24 -17.36 0.33
C PRO A 4 14.90 -17.72 1.66
N VAL A 5 15.46 -16.72 2.33
CA VAL A 5 16.20 -16.90 3.60
C VAL A 5 15.30 -16.56 4.78
N PHE A 6 15.09 -17.53 5.66
CA PHE A 6 14.43 -17.28 6.94
C PHE A 6 15.34 -16.42 7.83
N LEU A 7 14.74 -15.43 8.48
CA LEU A 7 15.45 -14.56 9.43
C LEU A 7 14.88 -14.74 10.83
N SER A 8 15.73 -15.13 11.78
CA SER A 8 15.39 -15.13 13.20
C SER A 8 15.29 -13.72 13.79
N GLY A 9 15.69 -12.69 13.07
CA GLY A 9 15.60 -11.28 13.43
C GLY A 9 16.15 -10.40 12.31
N LEU A 10 15.59 -9.18 12.15
CA LEU A 10 16.05 -8.21 11.16
C LEU A 10 17.49 -7.76 11.42
N SER A 11 17.96 -7.85 12.67
CA SER A 11 19.33 -7.56 13.08
C SER A 11 20.39 -8.33 12.27
N LYS A 12 20.07 -9.48 11.73
CA LYS A 12 20.97 -10.29 10.91
C LYS A 12 21.34 -9.66 9.57
N ILE A 13 20.48 -8.80 9.04
CA ILE A 13 20.66 -8.21 7.70
C ILE A 13 20.61 -6.68 7.66
N TYR A 14 20.12 -6.00 8.71
CA TYR A 14 19.93 -4.54 8.68
C TYR A 14 21.20 -3.74 8.32
N PRO A 15 22.44 -4.18 8.66
CA PRO A 15 23.64 -3.42 8.30
C PRO A 15 23.85 -3.30 6.78
N LYS A 16 23.32 -4.25 6.00
CA LYS A 16 23.44 -4.26 4.54
C LYS A 16 22.64 -3.14 3.85
N PHE A 17 21.66 -2.56 4.55
CA PHE A 17 20.71 -1.59 4.01
C PHE A 17 20.80 -0.26 4.76
N ASP A 18 20.52 0.83 4.06
CA ASP A 18 20.52 2.19 4.61
C ASP A 18 19.12 2.76 4.73
N ILE A 19 18.18 2.24 3.92
CA ILE A 19 16.81 2.73 3.79
C ILE A 19 15.84 1.54 3.87
N PHE A 20 14.81 1.69 4.69
CA PHE A 20 13.76 0.70 4.89
C PHE A 20 12.43 1.30 4.46
N PHE A 21 11.78 0.68 3.49
CA PHE A 21 10.40 0.94 3.11
C PHE A 21 9.53 -0.08 3.84
N VAL A 22 8.68 0.39 4.72
CA VAL A 22 7.93 -0.49 5.62
C VAL A 22 6.44 -0.25 5.40
N ASP A 23 5.70 -1.33 5.15
CA ASP A 23 4.24 -1.28 5.15
C ASP A 23 3.68 -1.07 6.56
N LEU A 24 2.42 -0.66 6.65
CA LEU A 24 1.73 -0.39 7.90
C LEU A 24 0.86 -1.57 8.34
N TRP A 25 -0.16 -1.92 7.55
CA TRP A 25 -1.12 -2.98 7.88
C TRP A 25 -0.46 -4.35 7.80
N GLY A 26 -0.73 -5.21 8.81
CA GLY A 26 -0.15 -6.55 8.86
C GLY A 26 1.34 -6.61 9.23
N VAL A 27 2.04 -5.45 9.22
CA VAL A 27 3.47 -5.34 9.57
C VAL A 27 3.66 -4.57 10.87
N ILE A 28 3.04 -3.39 11.00
CA ILE A 28 3.18 -2.51 12.16
C ILE A 28 1.96 -2.59 13.06
N HIS A 29 0.76 -2.73 12.49
CA HIS A 29 -0.51 -2.78 13.20
C HIS A 29 -1.56 -3.63 12.49
N ASN A 30 -2.59 -4.07 13.24
CA ASN A 30 -3.74 -4.82 12.73
C ASN A 30 -4.98 -3.94 12.51
N GLY A 31 -4.86 -2.61 12.62
CA GLY A 31 -5.95 -1.66 12.54
C GLY A 31 -6.64 -1.37 13.87
N ILE A 32 -6.25 -2.04 14.95
CA ILE A 32 -6.74 -1.86 16.33
C ILE A 32 -5.59 -1.42 17.23
N GLU A 33 -4.45 -2.12 17.15
CA GLU A 33 -3.27 -1.89 17.95
C GLU A 33 -1.99 -2.09 17.14
N CYS A 34 -0.87 -1.54 17.63
CA CYS A 34 0.46 -1.76 17.07
C CYS A 34 1.10 -3.02 17.65
N TYR A 35 1.87 -3.71 16.81
CA TYR A 35 2.67 -4.86 17.24
C TYR A 35 3.91 -4.39 17.99
N SER A 36 4.06 -4.80 19.25
CA SER A 36 5.14 -4.35 20.16
C SER A 36 6.53 -4.62 19.60
N ASP A 37 6.74 -5.78 18.97
CA ASP A 37 8.04 -6.15 18.41
C ASP A 37 8.37 -5.36 17.16
N ALA A 38 7.38 -5.07 16.30
CA ALA A 38 7.57 -4.18 15.16
C ALA A 38 7.98 -2.76 15.62
N LEU A 39 7.38 -2.24 16.70
CA LEU A 39 7.79 -0.95 17.28
C LEU A 39 9.24 -0.98 17.79
N LYS A 40 9.68 -2.08 18.43
CA LYS A 40 11.09 -2.28 18.85
C LYS A 40 12.03 -2.26 17.64
N VAL A 41 11.64 -2.94 16.54
CA VAL A 41 12.40 -2.92 15.28
C VAL A 41 12.56 -1.51 14.75
N LEU A 42 11.46 -0.77 14.62
CA LEU A 42 11.50 0.62 14.14
C LEU A 42 12.37 1.52 15.03
N LYS A 43 12.25 1.38 16.36
CA LYS A 43 13.08 2.11 17.34
C LYS A 43 14.57 1.84 17.14
N ASN A 44 14.95 0.59 16.92
CA ASN A 44 16.33 0.22 16.66
C ASN A 44 16.84 0.73 15.32
N LEU A 45 16.08 0.56 14.24
CA LEU A 45 16.42 1.06 12.91
C LEU A 45 16.58 2.59 12.91
N LYS A 46 15.69 3.30 13.60
CA LYS A 46 15.65 4.78 13.61
C LYS A 46 16.95 5.42 14.10
N LYS A 47 17.75 4.71 14.89
CA LYS A 47 19.04 5.20 15.42
C LYS A 47 20.06 5.49 14.32
N THR A 48 20.06 4.68 13.24
CA THR A 48 21.13 4.72 12.22
C THR A 48 20.64 4.60 10.78
N LYS A 49 19.36 4.29 10.57
CA LYS A 49 18.78 4.00 9.25
C LYS A 49 17.61 4.93 8.93
N LYS A 50 17.33 5.11 7.64
CA LYS A 50 16.19 5.90 7.18
C LYS A 50 14.97 5.00 7.01
N ILE A 51 13.85 5.34 7.67
CA ILE A 51 12.60 4.59 7.63
C ILE A 51 11.56 5.42 6.90
N ILE A 52 10.97 4.85 5.85
CA ILE A 52 9.86 5.40 5.10
C ILE A 52 8.69 4.41 5.19
N LEU A 53 7.60 4.85 5.77
CA LEU A 53 6.37 4.09 5.77
C LEU A 53 5.67 4.29 4.42
N ILE A 54 5.24 3.20 3.80
CA ILE A 54 4.55 3.23 2.50
C ILE A 54 3.23 2.46 2.63
N SER A 55 2.11 3.17 2.46
CA SER A 55 0.78 2.62 2.61
C SER A 55 -0.06 2.80 1.35
N ASN A 56 -0.89 1.80 1.03
CA ASN A 56 -1.89 1.93 -0.04
C ASN A 56 -3.15 2.69 0.38
N ALA A 57 -3.18 3.28 1.59
CA ALA A 57 -4.30 4.12 2.02
C ALA A 57 -4.62 5.22 0.99
N PRO A 58 -5.90 5.39 0.60
CA PRO A 58 -6.30 6.37 -0.42
C PRO A 58 -6.29 7.82 0.09
N ARG A 59 -6.10 8.00 1.39
CA ARG A 59 -6.07 9.30 2.06
C ARG A 59 -4.66 9.88 2.13
N PRO A 60 -4.51 11.20 2.17
CA PRO A 60 -3.22 11.84 2.42
C PRO A 60 -2.58 11.36 3.73
N SER A 61 -1.25 11.34 3.78
CA SER A 61 -0.48 10.94 4.97
C SER A 61 -0.90 11.70 6.24
N SER A 62 -1.26 12.99 6.12
CA SER A 62 -1.78 13.78 7.24
C SER A 62 -3.07 13.20 7.87
N SER A 63 -3.93 12.59 7.06
CA SER A 63 -5.16 11.94 7.55
C SER A 63 -4.85 10.57 8.16
N VAL A 64 -3.91 9.83 7.58
CA VAL A 64 -3.45 8.53 8.13
C VAL A 64 -2.76 8.73 9.48
N LEU A 65 -1.99 9.81 9.64
CA LEU A 65 -1.34 10.15 10.92
C LEU A 65 -2.33 10.35 12.06
N LYS A 66 -3.51 10.94 11.80
CA LYS A 66 -4.55 11.10 12.83
C LYS A 66 -4.99 9.74 13.37
N PHE A 67 -5.18 8.77 12.49
CA PHE A 67 -5.52 7.41 12.89
C PHE A 67 -4.36 6.72 13.64
N LEU A 68 -3.14 6.83 13.14
CA LEU A 68 -1.95 6.22 13.77
C LEU A 68 -1.74 6.75 15.19
N ASN A 69 -1.97 8.05 15.41
CA ASN A 69 -1.88 8.62 16.76
C ASN A 69 -2.92 8.03 17.74
N GLN A 70 -4.12 7.66 17.26
CA GLN A 70 -5.16 7.02 18.07
C GLN A 70 -4.74 5.62 18.57
N ILE A 71 -3.87 4.93 17.84
CA ILE A 71 -3.29 3.65 18.23
C ILE A 71 -1.86 3.78 18.79
N ASN A 72 -1.52 4.94 19.33
CA ASN A 72 -0.24 5.26 19.98
C ASN A 72 1.00 5.09 19.08
N PHE A 73 0.84 5.20 17.77
CA PHE A 73 1.95 5.20 16.83
C PHE A 73 2.34 6.64 16.44
N ASN A 74 3.52 7.08 16.86
CA ASN A 74 3.96 8.46 16.70
C ASN A 74 5.14 8.63 15.73
N LYS A 75 5.50 9.88 15.44
CA LYS A 75 6.59 10.24 14.50
C LYS A 75 7.99 9.80 14.90
N ASN A 76 8.20 9.36 16.14
CA ASN A 76 9.53 8.95 16.60
C ASN A 76 9.99 7.65 15.95
N PHE A 77 9.08 6.88 15.34
CA PHE A 77 9.38 5.58 14.74
C PHE A 77 9.82 5.63 13.27
N TYR A 78 9.62 6.76 12.56
CA TYR A 78 9.89 6.85 11.12
C TYR A 78 10.35 8.26 10.70
N HIS A 79 10.75 8.42 9.43
CA HIS A 79 11.18 9.71 8.86
C HIS A 79 10.09 10.30 7.95
N PHE A 80 9.50 9.47 7.09
CA PHE A 80 8.44 9.87 6.17
C PHE A 80 7.33 8.82 6.18
N LEU A 81 6.10 9.29 6.05
CA LEU A 81 4.93 8.48 5.72
C LEU A 81 4.43 8.93 4.36
N ILE A 82 4.33 8.00 3.43
CA ILE A 82 3.86 8.21 2.06
C ILE A 82 2.70 7.27 1.80
N THR A 83 1.62 7.82 1.26
CA THR A 83 0.41 7.05 0.95
C THR A 83 0.10 7.06 -0.54
N SER A 84 -0.70 6.09 -0.99
CA SER A 84 -1.31 6.14 -2.32
C SER A 84 -2.10 7.42 -2.53
N GLY A 85 -2.75 7.93 -1.48
CA GLY A 85 -3.44 9.22 -1.50
C GLY A 85 -2.51 10.39 -1.77
N ASP A 86 -1.30 10.43 -1.16
CA ASP A 86 -0.31 11.49 -1.45
C ASP A 86 0.13 11.46 -2.91
N LEU A 87 0.42 10.26 -3.43
CA LEU A 87 0.80 10.06 -4.82
C LEU A 87 -0.33 10.45 -5.78
N THR A 88 -1.58 10.03 -5.48
CA THR A 88 -2.75 10.40 -6.27
C THR A 88 -2.93 11.93 -6.29
N ARG A 89 -2.82 12.60 -5.15
CA ARG A 89 -2.86 14.08 -5.09
C ARG A 89 -1.75 14.74 -5.92
N TYR A 90 -0.54 14.20 -5.83
CA TYR A 90 0.58 14.70 -6.62
C TYR A 90 0.29 14.60 -8.12
N TYR A 91 -0.27 13.47 -8.57
CA TYR A 91 -0.69 13.27 -9.96
C TYR A 91 -1.82 14.23 -10.37
N LEU A 92 -2.87 14.33 -9.56
CA LEU A 92 -4.04 15.17 -9.85
C LEU A 92 -3.72 16.67 -9.93
N LYS A 93 -2.67 17.15 -9.27
CA LYS A 93 -2.23 18.56 -9.38
C LYS A 93 -1.74 18.93 -10.78
N ASN A 94 -1.38 17.97 -11.61
CA ASN A 94 -0.93 18.18 -12.98
C ASN A 94 -2.07 18.16 -13.99
N PHE A 95 -3.32 17.90 -13.55
CA PHE A 95 -4.50 17.92 -14.40
C PHE A 95 -4.95 19.34 -14.72
N SER A 96 -5.67 19.49 -15.83
CA SER A 96 -6.30 20.76 -16.22
C SER A 96 -7.27 21.25 -15.14
N LYS A 97 -7.26 22.54 -14.84
CA LYS A 97 -8.17 23.18 -13.87
C LYS A 97 -9.65 23.03 -14.21
N ASN A 98 -9.97 22.71 -15.46
CA ASN A 98 -11.34 22.59 -15.96
C ASN A 98 -11.86 21.16 -15.95
N GLU A 99 -11.08 20.19 -15.49
CA GLU A 99 -11.54 18.80 -15.44
C GLU A 99 -12.33 18.52 -14.15
N ASN A 100 -13.44 17.80 -14.33
CA ASN A 100 -14.34 17.38 -13.26
C ASN A 100 -14.19 15.89 -12.99
N PHE A 101 -14.35 15.48 -11.75
CA PHE A 101 -14.30 14.07 -11.39
C PHE A 101 -15.54 13.61 -10.63
N TYR A 102 -15.88 12.34 -10.80
CA TYR A 102 -16.82 11.63 -9.94
C TYR A 102 -16.04 10.85 -8.86
N HIS A 103 -16.43 11.01 -7.60
CA HIS A 103 -15.83 10.24 -6.50
C HIS A 103 -16.62 8.95 -6.28
N LEU A 104 -15.96 7.81 -6.44
CA LEU A 104 -16.45 6.48 -6.11
C LEU A 104 -15.75 6.00 -4.85
N GLY A 105 -16.41 6.14 -3.70
CA GLY A 105 -15.85 5.79 -2.39
C GLY A 105 -16.53 6.55 -1.24
N PRO A 106 -16.14 6.23 0.01
CA PRO A 106 -16.77 6.77 1.20
C PRO A 106 -16.36 8.22 1.48
N ASP A 107 -17.22 8.97 2.15
CA ASP A 107 -16.96 10.39 2.49
C ASP A 107 -15.76 10.59 3.41
N ARG A 108 -15.39 9.59 4.20
CA ARG A 108 -14.16 9.63 5.02
C ARG A 108 -12.88 9.85 4.21
N ASP A 109 -12.92 9.61 2.90
CA ASP A 109 -11.78 9.79 2.01
C ASP A 109 -11.78 11.16 1.30
N ASN A 110 -12.76 12.04 1.55
CA ASN A 110 -12.85 13.37 0.96
C ASN A 110 -11.62 14.25 1.23
N SER A 111 -10.83 13.96 2.27
CA SER A 111 -9.55 14.64 2.51
C SER A 111 -8.55 14.51 1.35
N LEU A 112 -8.71 13.50 0.49
CA LEU A 112 -7.95 13.35 -0.74
C LEU A 112 -8.09 14.57 -1.66
N PHE A 113 -9.23 15.24 -1.65
CA PHE A 113 -9.59 16.29 -2.59
C PHE A 113 -9.36 17.71 -2.08
N PHE A 114 -9.02 17.90 -0.82
CA PHE A 114 -8.81 19.23 -0.24
C PHE A 114 -7.70 20.00 -0.96
N ASN A 115 -7.99 21.26 -1.32
CA ASN A 115 -7.06 22.15 -2.02
C ASN A 115 -6.60 21.62 -3.41
N LEU A 116 -7.43 20.79 -4.06
CA LEU A 116 -7.30 20.53 -5.50
C LEU A 116 -8.11 21.56 -6.28
N THR A 117 -7.64 21.91 -7.48
CA THR A 117 -8.36 22.79 -8.40
C THR A 117 -9.49 22.05 -9.15
N LEU A 118 -9.46 20.72 -9.13
CA LEU A 118 -10.46 19.84 -9.74
C LEU A 118 -11.79 19.90 -8.98
N LYS A 119 -12.90 19.85 -9.70
CA LYS A 119 -14.23 19.92 -9.12
C LYS A 119 -14.90 18.54 -9.02
N LYS A 120 -15.29 18.16 -7.80
CA LYS A 120 -16.14 16.98 -7.58
C LYS A 120 -17.54 17.25 -8.15
N THR A 121 -18.06 16.32 -8.93
CA THR A 121 -19.36 16.47 -9.62
C THR A 121 -20.12 15.15 -9.68
N SER A 122 -21.37 15.21 -10.20
CA SER A 122 -22.15 14.02 -10.51
C SER A 122 -21.50 13.21 -11.65
N LEU A 123 -21.80 11.91 -11.71
CA LEU A 123 -21.24 11.06 -12.79
C LEU A 123 -21.56 11.62 -14.19
N LYS A 124 -22.72 12.24 -14.38
CA LYS A 124 -23.15 12.83 -15.68
C LYS A 124 -22.16 13.88 -16.20
N ASN A 125 -21.55 14.64 -15.32
CA ASN A 125 -20.69 15.78 -15.67
C ASN A 125 -19.18 15.51 -15.48
N ALA A 126 -18.81 14.30 -15.09
CA ALA A 126 -17.43 13.94 -14.81
C ALA A 126 -16.65 13.61 -16.08
N ASN A 127 -15.38 13.95 -16.14
CA ASN A 127 -14.42 13.58 -17.17
C ASN A 127 -13.69 12.26 -16.84
N PHE A 128 -13.56 11.94 -15.54
CA PHE A 128 -12.96 10.71 -15.03
C PHE A 128 -13.53 10.38 -13.65
N VAL A 129 -13.17 9.21 -13.12
CA VAL A 129 -13.60 8.72 -11.81
C VAL A 129 -12.39 8.57 -10.91
N ILE A 130 -12.49 8.99 -9.65
CA ILE A 130 -11.49 8.68 -8.61
C ILE A 130 -12.13 7.65 -7.67
N CYS A 131 -11.57 6.45 -7.64
CA CYS A 131 -12.02 5.37 -6.78
C CYS A 131 -11.10 5.26 -5.56
N THR A 132 -11.68 5.41 -4.35
CA THR A 132 -10.96 5.34 -3.07
C THR A 132 -11.32 4.11 -2.25
N GLY A 133 -12.45 3.46 -2.53
CA GLY A 133 -12.88 2.27 -1.80
C GLY A 133 -14.37 1.97 -1.94
N VAL A 134 -14.83 1.00 -1.16
CA VAL A 134 -16.25 0.72 -0.99
C VAL A 134 -16.92 1.79 -0.11
N ASN A 135 -18.21 2.07 -0.34
CA ASN A 135 -18.94 3.06 0.45
C ASN A 135 -19.12 2.62 1.91
N ASN A 136 -19.47 1.35 2.09
CA ASN A 136 -19.59 0.73 3.42
C ASN A 136 -18.67 -0.49 3.50
N ASN A 137 -18.06 -0.71 4.67
CA ASN A 137 -17.11 -1.80 4.89
C ASN A 137 -17.71 -3.21 4.66
N ASN A 138 -19.05 -3.33 4.72
CA ASN A 138 -19.79 -4.58 4.48
C ASN A 138 -20.33 -4.70 3.07
N ASP A 139 -19.99 -3.79 2.16
CA ASP A 139 -20.52 -3.83 0.80
C ASP A 139 -20.03 -5.06 0.04
N ASN A 140 -20.97 -5.72 -0.65
CA ASN A 140 -20.66 -6.71 -1.67
C ASN A 140 -20.32 -5.97 -2.98
N LEU A 141 -19.32 -6.46 -3.71
CA LEU A 141 -18.89 -5.89 -4.99
C LEU A 141 -20.01 -5.84 -6.04
N ASN A 142 -21.01 -6.72 -5.94
CA ASN A 142 -22.17 -6.72 -6.84
C ASN A 142 -22.93 -5.38 -6.82
N LYS A 143 -22.93 -4.65 -5.72
CA LYS A 143 -23.55 -3.32 -5.62
C LYS A 143 -22.94 -2.31 -6.59
N TYR A 144 -21.70 -2.54 -7.00
CA TYR A 144 -20.98 -1.62 -7.90
C TYR A 144 -21.20 -1.88 -9.38
N PHE A 145 -21.78 -3.02 -9.78
CA PHE A 145 -22.01 -3.34 -11.20
C PHE A 145 -22.81 -2.27 -11.95
N SER A 146 -23.90 -1.79 -11.37
CA SER A 146 -24.76 -0.78 -12.02
C SER A 146 -24.01 0.53 -12.30
N ILE A 147 -23.27 1.03 -11.30
CA ILE A 147 -22.50 2.26 -11.46
C ILE A 147 -21.33 2.07 -12.43
N LEU A 148 -20.64 0.92 -12.38
CA LEU A 148 -19.54 0.60 -13.30
C LEU A 148 -20.01 0.49 -14.76
N LYS A 149 -21.21 -0.08 -15.01
CA LYS A 149 -21.83 -0.07 -16.35
C LYS A 149 -22.05 1.36 -16.86
N LYS A 150 -22.53 2.28 -15.99
CA LYS A 150 -22.72 3.70 -16.36
C LYS A 150 -21.37 4.39 -16.66
N ILE A 151 -20.33 4.11 -15.85
CA ILE A 151 -18.97 4.62 -16.05
C ILE A 151 -18.43 4.12 -17.41
N LYS A 152 -18.60 2.81 -17.69
CA LYS A 152 -18.14 2.17 -18.93
C LYS A 152 -18.87 2.72 -20.16
N LYS A 153 -20.20 2.91 -20.10
CA LYS A 153 -20.98 3.51 -21.21
C LYS A 153 -20.45 4.89 -21.60
N ARG A 154 -19.86 5.63 -20.66
CA ARG A 154 -19.24 6.95 -20.90
C ARG A 154 -17.73 6.87 -21.19
N ASN A 155 -17.15 5.69 -21.30
CA ASN A 155 -15.72 5.46 -21.49
C ASN A 155 -14.82 6.24 -20.51
N LEU A 156 -15.28 6.42 -19.26
CA LEU A 156 -14.49 7.15 -18.27
C LEU A 156 -13.38 6.28 -17.72
N LYS A 157 -12.17 6.85 -17.57
CA LYS A 157 -11.06 6.24 -16.87
C LYS A 157 -11.31 6.26 -15.36
N ILE A 158 -10.95 5.18 -14.66
CA ILE A 158 -10.91 5.14 -13.20
C ILE A 158 -9.45 5.37 -12.74
N ILE A 159 -9.25 6.35 -11.87
CA ILE A 159 -8.03 6.55 -11.08
C ILE A 159 -8.24 5.80 -9.76
N CYS A 160 -7.52 4.72 -9.56
CA CYS A 160 -7.59 3.90 -8.35
C CYS A 160 -6.55 4.38 -7.33
N ALA A 161 -7.02 5.00 -6.26
CA ALA A 161 -6.18 5.58 -5.21
C ALA A 161 -5.77 4.58 -4.11
N ASN A 162 -6.19 3.33 -4.19
CA ASN A 162 -5.82 2.23 -3.30
C ASN A 162 -5.84 0.91 -4.07
N PRO A 163 -4.68 0.39 -4.53
CA PRO A 163 -4.62 -0.84 -5.31
C PRO A 163 -4.89 -2.13 -4.53
N ASP A 164 -4.95 -2.11 -3.19
CA ASP A 164 -5.28 -3.29 -2.41
C ASP A 164 -6.65 -3.84 -2.81
N LEU A 165 -6.78 -5.17 -2.86
CA LEU A 165 -8.05 -5.83 -3.12
C LEU A 165 -8.87 -5.91 -1.85
N ILE A 166 -8.23 -6.35 -0.76
CA ILE A 166 -8.82 -6.50 0.58
C ILE A 166 -7.83 -6.04 1.63
N VAL A 167 -8.35 -5.65 2.79
CA VAL A 167 -7.58 -5.46 4.03
C VAL A 167 -8.27 -6.22 5.15
N HIS A 168 -7.52 -6.63 6.17
CA HIS A 168 -8.09 -7.22 7.39
C HIS A 168 -8.09 -6.19 8.52
N ARG A 169 -9.26 -5.93 9.09
CA ARG A 169 -9.42 -5.17 10.33
C ARG A 169 -9.78 -6.16 11.46
N GLY A 170 -8.80 -6.56 12.25
CA GLY A 170 -8.92 -7.74 13.08
C GLY A 170 -9.24 -8.95 12.19
N ASP A 171 -10.27 -9.71 12.52
CA ASP A 171 -10.68 -10.90 11.76
C ASP A 171 -11.60 -10.61 10.55
N ARG A 172 -11.98 -9.35 10.33
CA ARG A 172 -12.90 -8.97 9.25
C ARG A 172 -12.14 -8.56 7.99
N ALA A 173 -12.43 -9.20 6.87
CA ALA A 173 -11.97 -8.78 5.56
C ALA A 173 -12.88 -7.68 4.97
N GLU A 174 -12.28 -6.59 4.48
CA GLU A 174 -12.97 -5.46 3.86
C GLU A 174 -12.44 -5.25 2.44
N TYR A 175 -13.35 -5.07 1.46
CA TYR A 175 -12.94 -4.75 0.10
C TYR A 175 -12.36 -3.34 0.01
N CYS A 176 -11.33 -3.20 -0.85
CA CYS A 176 -10.68 -1.92 -1.17
C CYS A 176 -11.02 -1.46 -2.59
N ALA A 177 -10.54 -0.27 -2.96
CA ALA A 177 -10.75 0.29 -4.29
C ALA A 177 -10.20 -0.59 -5.41
N GLY A 178 -9.09 -1.32 -5.16
CA GLY A 178 -8.53 -2.26 -6.11
C GLY A 178 -9.50 -3.34 -6.55
N SER A 179 -10.37 -3.83 -5.67
CA SER A 179 -11.42 -4.80 -6.03
C SER A 179 -12.45 -4.22 -6.99
N ILE A 180 -12.88 -2.97 -6.79
CA ILE A 180 -13.80 -2.27 -7.69
C ILE A 180 -13.11 -2.00 -9.04
N ALA A 181 -11.86 -1.56 -9.01
CA ALA A 181 -11.06 -1.27 -10.19
C ALA A 181 -10.84 -2.54 -11.04
N LYS A 182 -10.51 -3.68 -10.40
CA LYS A 182 -10.39 -4.99 -11.09
C LYS A 182 -11.70 -5.44 -11.72
N LEU A 183 -12.83 -5.20 -11.04
CA LEU A 183 -14.15 -5.47 -11.61
C LEU A 183 -14.40 -4.64 -12.87
N TYR A 184 -14.02 -3.35 -12.84
CA TYR A 184 -14.14 -2.46 -13.98
C TYR A 184 -13.23 -2.88 -15.16
N GLU A 185 -11.98 -3.30 -14.89
CA GLU A 185 -11.09 -3.86 -15.92
C GLU A 185 -11.69 -5.11 -16.59
N LYS A 186 -12.28 -6.03 -15.81
CA LYS A 186 -12.97 -7.22 -16.34
C LYS A 186 -14.15 -6.85 -17.26
N MET A 187 -14.76 -5.69 -17.07
CA MET A 187 -15.77 -5.15 -17.95
C MET A 187 -15.19 -4.39 -19.16
N GLY A 188 -13.86 -4.44 -19.36
CA GLY A 188 -13.14 -3.73 -20.43
C GLY A 188 -12.97 -2.24 -20.16
N GLY A 189 -13.04 -1.80 -18.91
CA GLY A 189 -12.80 -0.40 -18.52
C GLY A 189 -11.31 -0.08 -18.38
N SER A 190 -10.95 1.20 -18.51
CA SER A 190 -9.59 1.69 -18.32
C SER A 190 -9.36 2.11 -16.87
N VAL A 191 -8.27 1.60 -16.24
CA VAL A 191 -7.89 1.94 -14.88
C VAL A 191 -6.44 2.39 -14.83
N GLU A 192 -6.18 3.41 -14.03
CA GLU A 192 -4.83 3.85 -13.68
C GLU A 192 -4.65 3.73 -12.16
N TYR A 193 -3.63 2.96 -11.74
CA TYR A 193 -3.41 2.62 -10.33
C TYR A 193 -2.32 3.47 -9.71
N PHE A 194 -2.54 3.93 -8.48
CA PHE A 194 -1.59 4.67 -7.67
C PHE A 194 -1.32 3.94 -6.35
N GLY A 195 -0.08 3.46 -6.16
CA GLY A 195 0.32 2.71 -4.98
C GLY A 195 1.09 1.42 -5.32
N LYS A 196 1.36 0.61 -4.30
CA LYS A 196 1.98 -0.71 -4.46
C LYS A 196 1.00 -1.68 -5.16
N PRO A 197 1.43 -2.51 -6.12
CA PRO A 197 2.80 -2.84 -6.52
C PRO A 197 3.36 -1.98 -7.65
N TYR A 198 2.71 -0.89 -8.03
CA TYR A 198 3.08 -0.09 -9.19
C TYR A 198 4.34 0.74 -8.91
N ARG A 199 5.19 0.92 -9.93
CA ARG A 199 6.46 1.65 -9.81
C ARG A 199 6.30 3.10 -9.36
N ASN A 200 5.18 3.72 -9.71
CA ASN A 200 4.91 5.13 -9.46
C ASN A 200 5.05 5.54 -7.98
N ILE A 201 4.63 4.68 -7.01
CA ILE A 201 4.78 4.98 -5.58
C ILE A 201 6.25 4.99 -5.15
N TYR A 202 7.06 4.04 -5.64
CA TYR A 202 8.48 3.96 -5.33
C TYR A 202 9.27 5.11 -5.98
N GLU A 203 8.95 5.48 -7.20
CA GLU A 203 9.53 6.63 -7.90
C GLU A 203 9.21 7.93 -7.17
N TYR A 204 7.98 8.08 -6.70
CA TYR A 204 7.56 9.22 -5.88
C TYR A 204 8.33 9.28 -4.56
N VAL A 205 8.50 8.17 -3.86
CA VAL A 205 9.31 8.08 -2.63
C VAL A 205 10.77 8.48 -2.92
N PHE A 206 11.37 7.94 -3.99
CA PHE A 206 12.74 8.29 -4.37
C PHE A 206 12.89 9.77 -4.71
N ARG A 207 11.89 10.39 -5.34
CA ARG A 207 11.87 11.83 -5.62
C ARG A 207 11.89 12.64 -4.31
N ILE A 208 11.06 12.26 -3.33
CA ILE A 208 11.05 12.90 -2.01
C ILE A 208 12.40 12.73 -1.30
N LEU A 209 12.96 11.53 -1.32
CA LEU A 209 14.24 11.25 -0.71
C LEU A 209 15.39 12.04 -1.34
N LYS A 210 15.42 12.15 -2.68
CA LYS A 210 16.43 12.98 -3.40
C LYS A 210 16.34 14.45 -3.03
N LYS A 211 15.10 14.98 -2.89
CA LYS A 211 14.90 16.38 -2.49
C LYS A 211 15.44 16.65 -1.07
N ASN A 212 15.41 15.63 -0.20
CA ASN A 212 15.80 15.74 1.21
C ASN A 212 17.19 15.16 1.53
N SER A 213 18.00 14.81 0.53
CA SER A 213 19.34 14.25 0.73
C SER A 213 20.28 14.65 -0.41
N LYS A 214 21.48 15.12 -0.04
CA LYS A 214 22.57 15.36 -1.00
C LYS A 214 23.26 14.07 -1.46
N LYS A 215 23.07 12.96 -0.72
CA LYS A 215 23.71 11.66 -1.02
C LYS A 215 22.92 10.90 -2.08
N LYS A 216 23.64 10.27 -3.02
CA LYS A 216 23.05 9.36 -4.01
C LYS A 216 22.43 8.15 -3.31
N ILE A 217 21.19 7.84 -3.65
CA ILE A 217 20.46 6.69 -3.09
C ILE A 217 20.61 5.53 -4.07
N HIS A 218 21.22 4.44 -3.59
CA HIS A 218 21.39 3.21 -4.35
C HIS A 218 20.25 2.22 -4.01
N LYS A 219 19.58 1.68 -5.03
CA LYS A 219 18.50 0.69 -4.85
C LYS A 219 18.96 -0.56 -4.08
N SER A 220 20.22 -0.97 -4.27
CA SER A 220 20.82 -2.10 -3.53
C SER A 220 20.88 -1.90 -2.02
N LYS A 221 20.76 -0.64 -1.54
CA LYS A 221 20.75 -0.26 -0.13
C LYS A 221 19.33 -0.05 0.43
N VAL A 222 18.29 -0.43 -0.33
CA VAL A 222 16.90 -0.35 0.08
C VAL A 222 16.36 -1.74 0.37
N LEU A 223 15.65 -1.90 1.49
CA LEU A 223 14.86 -3.08 1.83
C LEU A 223 13.38 -2.68 1.95
N VAL A 224 12.51 -3.38 1.22
CA VAL A 224 11.05 -3.30 1.39
C VAL A 224 10.63 -4.37 2.39
N ILE A 225 9.81 -3.99 3.37
CA ILE A 225 9.22 -4.90 4.36
C ILE A 225 7.70 -4.82 4.22
N GLY A 226 7.06 -5.95 3.97
CA GLY A 226 5.61 -6.01 3.79
C GLY A 226 5.05 -7.41 3.95
N ASP A 227 3.74 -7.50 4.16
CA ASP A 227 3.04 -8.77 4.39
C ASP A 227 2.25 -9.26 3.17
N ASN A 228 2.12 -8.44 2.13
CA ASN A 228 1.30 -8.78 0.97
C ASN A 228 2.18 -9.09 -0.26
N LEU A 229 2.08 -10.34 -0.73
CA LEU A 229 2.80 -10.82 -1.92
C LEU A 229 2.44 -10.01 -3.18
N ASN A 230 1.18 -9.65 -3.34
CA ASN A 230 0.68 -8.97 -4.53
C ASN A 230 0.99 -7.47 -4.57
N THR A 231 1.25 -6.83 -3.45
CA THR A 231 1.52 -5.40 -3.37
C THR A 231 2.97 -5.12 -2.94
N ASP A 232 3.38 -5.53 -1.75
CA ASP A 232 4.70 -5.22 -1.22
C ASP A 232 5.82 -5.97 -1.95
N ILE A 233 5.69 -7.29 -2.03
CA ILE A 233 6.73 -8.14 -2.60
C ILE A 233 6.80 -7.96 -4.11
N SER A 234 5.65 -7.98 -4.80
CA SER A 234 5.59 -7.66 -6.23
C SER A 234 6.10 -6.26 -6.53
N GLY A 235 5.74 -5.28 -5.70
CA GLY A 235 6.21 -3.91 -5.84
C GLY A 235 7.73 -3.79 -5.68
N ALA A 236 8.32 -4.45 -4.69
CA ALA A 236 9.76 -4.51 -4.51
C ALA A 236 10.45 -5.14 -5.74
N ASN A 237 9.86 -6.23 -6.27
CA ASN A 237 10.36 -6.91 -7.46
C ASN A 237 10.28 -6.00 -8.70
N ASN A 238 9.14 -5.36 -8.94
CA ASN A 238 8.91 -4.43 -10.04
C ASN A 238 9.86 -3.21 -9.99
N PHE A 239 10.24 -2.80 -8.78
CA PHE A 239 11.16 -1.69 -8.57
C PHE A 239 12.62 -2.11 -8.48
N ASN A 240 12.92 -3.41 -8.47
CA ASN A 240 14.26 -3.99 -8.42
C ASN A 240 15.01 -3.68 -7.11
N VAL A 241 14.34 -3.88 -5.97
CA VAL A 241 14.89 -3.78 -4.62
C VAL A 241 14.68 -5.07 -3.84
N LYS A 242 15.49 -5.30 -2.80
CA LYS A 242 15.34 -6.46 -1.92
C LYS A 242 14.09 -6.33 -1.05
N ASN A 243 13.53 -7.48 -0.67
CA ASN A 243 12.33 -7.54 0.16
C ASN A 243 12.49 -8.49 1.36
N LEU A 244 11.74 -8.20 2.41
CA LEU A 244 11.46 -9.04 3.56
C LEU A 244 9.95 -9.26 3.64
N PHE A 245 9.52 -10.49 3.42
CA PHE A 245 8.13 -10.91 3.50
C PHE A 245 7.75 -11.25 4.96
N ILE A 246 6.69 -10.63 5.47
CA ILE A 246 6.10 -10.90 6.79
C ILE A 246 4.89 -11.81 6.59
N ALA A 247 5.11 -13.10 6.75
CA ALA A 247 4.10 -14.10 6.39
C ALA A 247 2.96 -14.25 7.41
N GLY A 248 3.12 -13.72 8.62
CA GLY A 248 2.10 -13.69 9.67
C GLY A 248 1.03 -12.61 9.50
N GLY A 249 1.11 -11.78 8.44
CA GLY A 249 0.11 -10.79 8.09
C GLY A 249 -1.05 -11.37 7.28
N ILE A 250 -1.41 -10.71 6.15
CA ILE A 250 -2.60 -11.05 5.34
C ILE A 250 -2.62 -12.50 4.84
N HIS A 251 -1.45 -13.12 4.63
CA HIS A 251 -1.32 -14.49 4.15
C HIS A 251 -1.30 -15.56 5.25
N LYS A 252 -1.33 -15.18 6.54
CA LYS A 252 -1.31 -16.15 7.65
C LYS A 252 -2.35 -17.27 7.51
N PRO A 253 -3.62 -17.01 7.14
CA PRO A 253 -4.63 -18.07 6.99
C PRO A 253 -4.31 -19.08 5.88
N GLU A 254 -3.52 -18.72 4.88
CA GLU A 254 -3.20 -19.61 3.75
C GLU A 254 -2.30 -20.78 4.13
N TRP A 255 -1.49 -20.63 5.18
CA TRP A 255 -0.58 -21.68 5.64
C TRP A 255 -0.95 -22.22 7.02
N SER A 256 -1.35 -21.37 7.97
CA SER A 256 -1.66 -21.82 9.33
C SER A 256 -2.93 -22.69 9.39
N LYS A 257 -4.00 -22.32 8.66
CA LYS A 257 -5.24 -23.10 8.62
C LYS A 257 -5.12 -24.41 7.82
N LYS A 258 -4.10 -24.52 6.96
CA LYS A 258 -3.87 -25.72 6.12
C LYS A 258 -2.79 -26.63 6.69
N ASN A 259 -2.29 -26.37 7.89
CA ASN A 259 -1.16 -27.09 8.51
C ASN A 259 0.08 -27.20 7.62
N ILE A 260 0.32 -26.17 6.79
CA ILE A 260 1.53 -26.06 5.96
C ILE A 260 2.58 -25.35 6.78
N SER A 261 3.83 -25.86 6.83
CA SER A 261 4.91 -25.13 7.48
C SER A 261 5.16 -23.80 6.78
N LEU A 262 5.51 -22.76 7.54
CA LEU A 262 5.85 -21.44 6.99
C LEU A 262 6.89 -21.53 5.88
N ALA A 263 7.94 -22.34 6.07
CA ALA A 263 9.01 -22.52 5.10
C ALA A 263 8.48 -23.08 3.77
N ASN A 264 7.65 -24.14 3.82
CA ASN A 264 7.06 -24.74 2.62
C ASN A 264 6.13 -23.77 1.89
N PHE A 265 5.31 -23.02 2.63
CA PHE A 265 4.48 -21.96 2.05
C PHE A 265 5.32 -20.92 1.30
N VAL A 266 6.36 -20.40 1.93
CA VAL A 266 7.22 -19.37 1.33
C VAL A 266 7.99 -19.92 0.12
N ILE A 267 8.49 -21.16 0.17
CA ILE A 267 9.16 -21.82 -0.98
C ILE A 267 8.18 -21.96 -2.16
N GLU A 268 6.94 -22.37 -1.89
CA GLU A 268 5.90 -22.45 -2.92
C GLU A 268 5.62 -21.09 -3.56
N LYS A 269 5.40 -20.07 -2.74
CA LYS A 269 5.13 -18.70 -3.23
C LYS A 269 6.32 -18.10 -3.97
N ASN A 270 7.56 -18.49 -3.61
CA ASN A 270 8.78 -18.01 -4.30
C ASN A 270 8.86 -18.43 -5.77
N LYS A 271 8.08 -19.42 -6.21
CA LYS A 271 7.95 -19.79 -7.63
C LYS A 271 7.31 -18.66 -8.46
N TYR A 272 6.47 -17.82 -7.84
CA TYR A 272 5.72 -16.75 -8.50
C TYR A 272 6.20 -15.36 -8.09
N PHE A 273 6.72 -15.24 -6.86
CA PHE A 273 7.17 -13.98 -6.26
C PHE A 273 8.62 -14.14 -5.82
N LYS A 274 9.52 -13.33 -6.31
CA LYS A 274 10.92 -13.34 -5.85
C LYS A 274 11.00 -12.85 -4.41
N ILE A 275 11.01 -13.78 -3.44
CA ILE A 275 11.15 -13.49 -2.01
C ILE A 275 12.64 -13.60 -1.65
N ASN A 276 13.21 -12.55 -1.05
CA ASN A 276 14.61 -12.57 -0.63
C ASN A 276 14.77 -13.06 0.81
N TYR A 277 13.98 -12.50 1.70
CA TYR A 277 13.97 -12.81 3.12
C TYR A 277 12.53 -12.97 3.61
N PHE A 278 12.35 -13.75 4.70
CA PHE A 278 11.04 -13.87 5.33
C PHE A 278 11.15 -14.05 6.84
N GLN A 279 10.11 -13.59 7.52
CA GLN A 279 9.83 -13.79 8.95
C GLN A 279 8.34 -14.14 9.10
N ASN A 280 7.95 -14.71 10.24
CA ASN A 280 6.54 -14.80 10.61
C ASN A 280 6.00 -13.40 10.96
N GLU A 281 6.65 -12.72 11.88
CA GLU A 281 6.33 -11.39 12.36
C GLU A 281 7.59 -10.52 12.28
N LEU A 282 7.43 -9.20 12.22
CA LEU A 282 8.57 -8.30 12.18
C LEU A 282 9.25 -8.22 13.55
N ILE A 283 10.38 -8.91 13.69
CA ILE A 283 11.20 -8.97 14.91
C ILE A 283 12.65 -8.55 14.64
N TRP A 284 13.33 -8.10 15.71
CA TRP A 284 14.71 -7.60 15.64
C TRP A 284 15.79 -8.67 15.59
#